data_e4209829947c822e87be987d10c653f0
#
_entry.id   e4209829947c822e87be987d10c653f0
#
_cell.length_a   1.000
_cell.length_b   1.000
_cell.length_c   1.000
_cell.angle_alpha   90.00
_cell.angle_beta   90.00
_cell.angle_gamma   90.00
#
_symmetry.space_group_name_H-M   'P 1'
#
loop_
_entity.id
_entity.type
_entity.pdbx_description
1 polymer ?
#
loop_
_entity_poly.entity_id
_entity_poly.type
_entity_poly.pdbx_seq_one_letter_code
_entity_poly.pdbx_strand_id
1 'polypeptide(L)'
;SGTLSGGESQRIRLASQIGSGLTGVLYVLDEPSIGLHQKDNVKLINALKRLRDLGNTVIVVEHDTETMENADHIVDLGPEAGHKGGNVIFEGSYKKILTNDESITGKYLSNKFYIPIPKKRRLAKNGRFLEILGASGNNLKNVNLKVPFGTFTCVTGVSGSGKSTLI
;
A
#
# COMPACT_ATOMS: atom_id res chain seq x y z
N SER A 1 18.97 -10.34 -12.75
CA SER A 1 17.73 -10.04 -12.01
C SER A 1 17.94 -9.71 -10.51
N GLY A 2 19.18 -9.52 -10.07
CA GLY A 2 19.50 -9.15 -8.68
C GLY A 2 19.23 -7.68 -8.29
N THR A 3 18.65 -6.88 -9.18
CA THR A 3 18.44 -5.43 -8.99
C THR A 3 16.98 -5.04 -8.78
N LEU A 4 16.04 -5.96 -8.97
CA LEU A 4 14.61 -5.69 -8.79
C LEU A 4 14.17 -6.03 -7.36
N SER A 5 13.39 -5.14 -6.75
CA SER A 5 12.69 -5.45 -5.50
C SER A 5 11.62 -6.52 -5.74
N GLY A 6 11.23 -7.26 -4.69
CA GLY A 6 10.18 -8.29 -4.81
C GLY A 6 8.88 -7.75 -5.42
N GLY A 7 8.47 -6.54 -5.04
CA GLY A 7 7.29 -5.88 -5.59
C GLY A 7 7.43 -5.49 -7.06
N GLU A 8 8.63 -5.10 -7.53
CA GLU A 8 8.88 -4.81 -8.95
C GLU A 8 8.78 -6.08 -9.79
N SER A 9 9.36 -7.18 -9.32
CA SER A 9 9.29 -8.49 -9.98
C SER A 9 7.84 -8.99 -10.10
N GLN A 10 7.04 -8.80 -9.04
CA GLN A 10 5.63 -9.19 -9.04
C GLN A 10 4.80 -8.36 -10.03
N ARG A 11 5.06 -7.06 -10.15
CA ARG A 11 4.39 -6.17 -11.11
C ARG A 11 4.75 -6.50 -12.56
N ILE A 12 6.00 -6.85 -12.84
CA ILE A 12 6.43 -7.30 -14.18
C ILE A 12 5.71 -8.61 -14.55
N ARG A 13 5.60 -9.55 -13.62
CA ARG A 13 4.80 -10.78 -13.83
C ARG A 13 3.34 -10.45 -14.13
N LEU A 14 2.73 -9.58 -13.33
CA LEU A 14 1.33 -9.17 -13.51
C LEU A 14 1.12 -8.54 -14.90
N ALA A 15 1.99 -7.63 -15.32
CA ALA A 15 1.94 -7.01 -16.65
C ALA A 15 2.08 -8.04 -17.79
N SER A 16 2.99 -9.01 -17.63
CA SER A 16 3.17 -10.12 -18.58
C SER A 16 1.93 -10.99 -18.67
N GLN A 17 1.29 -11.30 -17.54
CA GLN A 17 0.08 -12.12 -17.49
C GLN A 17 -1.14 -11.43 -18.10
N ILE A 18 -1.28 -10.12 -17.92
CA ILE A 18 -2.31 -9.33 -18.63
C ILE A 18 -2.11 -9.39 -20.14
N GLY A 19 -0.84 -9.36 -20.61
CA GLY A 19 -0.49 -9.46 -22.01
C GLY A 19 -0.73 -10.84 -22.64
N SER A 20 -0.77 -11.90 -21.83
CA SER A 20 -0.96 -13.28 -22.31
C SER A 20 -2.39 -13.60 -22.78
N GLY A 21 -3.38 -12.79 -22.40
CA GLY A 21 -4.79 -13.00 -22.75
C GLY A 21 -5.42 -14.29 -22.19
N LEU A 22 -4.80 -14.92 -21.18
CA LEU A 22 -5.33 -16.11 -20.52
C LEU A 22 -6.68 -15.82 -19.86
N THR A 23 -7.62 -16.75 -19.99
CA THR A 23 -8.95 -16.71 -19.41
C THR A 23 -9.22 -17.93 -18.53
N GLY A 24 -10.11 -17.81 -17.54
CA GLY A 24 -10.47 -18.91 -16.66
C GLY A 24 -9.37 -19.29 -15.65
N VAL A 25 -8.43 -18.39 -15.40
CA VAL A 25 -7.32 -18.59 -14.46
C VAL A 25 -7.67 -18.00 -13.09
N LEU A 26 -7.23 -18.65 -12.02
CA LEU A 26 -7.22 -18.11 -10.66
C LEU A 26 -5.87 -17.44 -10.39
N TYR A 27 -5.90 -16.14 -10.15
CA TYR A 27 -4.75 -15.35 -9.68
C TYR A 27 -4.85 -15.14 -8.17
N VAL A 28 -3.79 -15.47 -7.45
CA VAL A 28 -3.65 -15.19 -6.00
C VAL A 28 -2.45 -14.29 -5.80
N LEU A 29 -2.68 -13.12 -5.22
CA LEU A 29 -1.68 -12.08 -5.01
C LEU A 29 -1.64 -11.70 -3.52
N ASP A 30 -0.45 -11.67 -2.96
CA ASP A 30 -0.22 -11.32 -1.57
C ASP A 30 0.47 -9.95 -1.50
N GLU A 31 -0.21 -8.97 -0.90
CA GLU A 31 0.22 -7.58 -0.72
C GLU A 31 0.88 -6.93 -1.97
N PRO A 32 0.23 -6.97 -3.16
CA PRO A 32 0.85 -6.46 -4.39
C PRO A 32 1.05 -4.94 -4.38
N SER A 33 0.39 -4.20 -3.49
CA SER A 33 0.54 -2.75 -3.32
C SER A 33 1.78 -2.36 -2.51
N ILE A 34 2.45 -3.32 -1.86
CA ILE A 34 3.55 -3.02 -0.93
C ILE A 34 4.66 -2.19 -1.60
N GLY A 35 5.04 -1.09 -0.96
CA GLY A 35 6.08 -0.19 -1.47
C GLY A 35 5.67 0.67 -2.67
N LEU A 36 4.41 0.62 -3.11
CA LEU A 36 3.89 1.49 -4.14
C LEU A 36 3.62 2.91 -3.62
N HIS A 37 3.87 3.89 -4.49
CA HIS A 37 3.29 5.21 -4.32
C HIS A 37 1.81 5.17 -4.72
N GLN A 38 0.97 5.99 -4.08
CA GLN A 38 -0.48 6.04 -4.33
C GLN A 38 -0.84 6.17 -5.83
N LYS A 39 -0.08 6.95 -6.60
CA LYS A 39 -0.25 7.07 -8.06
C LYS A 39 -0.08 5.74 -8.80
N ASP A 40 0.81 4.87 -8.31
CA ASP A 40 1.07 3.57 -8.96
C ASP A 40 0.08 2.50 -8.48
N ASN A 41 -0.52 2.69 -7.29
CA ASN A 41 -1.61 1.85 -6.78
C ASN A 41 -2.83 1.86 -7.71
N VAL A 42 -3.21 3.03 -8.22
CA VAL A 42 -4.28 3.14 -9.23
C VAL A 42 -4.01 2.28 -10.46
N LYS A 43 -2.77 2.23 -10.94
CA LYS A 43 -2.39 1.39 -12.08
C LYS A 43 -2.51 -0.10 -11.76
N LEU A 44 -2.10 -0.49 -10.54
CA LEU A 44 -2.26 -1.86 -10.05
C LEU A 44 -3.73 -2.27 -10.02
N ILE A 45 -4.58 -1.47 -9.39
CA ILE A 45 -6.03 -1.72 -9.30
C ILE A 45 -6.65 -1.87 -10.69
N ASN A 46 -6.30 -0.99 -11.64
CA ASN A 46 -6.80 -1.09 -13.01
C ASN A 46 -6.31 -2.37 -13.71
N ALA A 47 -5.08 -2.82 -13.42
CA ALA A 47 -4.54 -4.06 -13.94
C ALA A 47 -5.29 -5.29 -13.39
N LEU A 48 -5.60 -5.30 -12.08
CA LEU A 48 -6.38 -6.36 -11.43
C LEU A 48 -7.81 -6.43 -12.00
N LYS A 49 -8.47 -5.28 -12.15
CA LYS A 49 -9.80 -5.20 -12.78
C LYS A 49 -9.77 -5.75 -14.21
N ARG A 50 -8.75 -5.39 -14.99
CA ARG A 50 -8.61 -5.90 -16.36
C ARG A 50 -8.44 -7.42 -16.40
N LEU A 51 -7.66 -8.03 -15.48
CA LEU A 51 -7.56 -9.47 -15.36
C LEU A 51 -8.92 -10.11 -15.09
N ARG A 52 -9.67 -9.57 -14.13
CA ARG A 52 -11.05 -10.03 -13.82
C ARG A 52 -11.95 -9.93 -15.05
N ASP A 53 -11.95 -8.79 -15.74
CA ASP A 53 -12.82 -8.50 -16.90
C ASP A 53 -12.51 -9.41 -18.11
N LEU A 54 -11.31 -10.00 -18.15
CA LEU A 54 -10.94 -11.07 -19.10
C LEU A 54 -11.53 -12.44 -18.74
N GLY A 55 -12.36 -12.54 -17.68
CA GLY A 55 -12.98 -13.79 -17.26
C GLY A 55 -12.14 -14.61 -16.27
N ASN A 56 -11.20 -13.98 -15.59
CA ASN A 56 -10.39 -14.61 -14.56
C ASN A 56 -10.95 -14.36 -13.16
N THR A 57 -10.56 -15.19 -12.20
CA THR A 57 -10.79 -14.95 -10.76
C THR A 57 -9.52 -14.36 -10.17
N VAL A 58 -9.64 -13.27 -9.41
CA VAL A 58 -8.51 -12.59 -8.77
C VAL A 58 -8.76 -12.52 -7.28
N ILE A 59 -7.88 -13.14 -6.50
CA ILE A 59 -7.85 -13.07 -5.03
C ILE A 59 -6.64 -12.22 -4.64
N VAL A 60 -6.87 -11.21 -3.82
CA VAL A 60 -5.82 -10.31 -3.35
C VAL A 60 -5.86 -10.23 -1.83
N VAL A 61 -4.74 -10.50 -1.18
CA VAL A 61 -4.56 -10.19 0.24
C VAL A 61 -4.05 -8.76 0.33
N GLU A 62 -4.82 -7.87 0.94
CA GLU A 62 -4.51 -6.44 0.95
C GLU A 62 -4.98 -5.73 2.21
N HIS A 63 -4.32 -4.62 2.52
CA HIS A 63 -4.64 -3.71 3.62
C HIS A 63 -4.93 -2.29 3.14
N ASP A 64 -4.75 -2.04 1.84
CA ASP A 64 -4.95 -0.74 1.24
C ASP A 64 -6.44 -0.44 1.05
N THR A 65 -6.88 0.72 1.55
CA THR A 65 -8.27 1.16 1.49
C THR A 65 -8.79 1.26 0.05
N GLU A 66 -7.97 1.82 -0.85
CA GLU A 66 -8.37 2.05 -2.24
C GLU A 66 -8.57 0.72 -2.98
N THR A 67 -7.73 -0.29 -2.69
CA THR A 67 -7.88 -1.65 -3.23
C THR A 67 -9.15 -2.30 -2.72
N MET A 68 -9.42 -2.25 -1.41
CA MET A 68 -10.65 -2.79 -0.82
C MET A 68 -11.92 -2.12 -1.37
N GLU A 69 -11.91 -0.80 -1.56
CA GLU A 69 -13.03 -0.04 -2.14
C GLU A 69 -13.38 -0.48 -3.56
N ASN A 70 -12.36 -0.92 -4.31
CA ASN A 70 -12.49 -1.36 -5.69
C ASN A 70 -12.76 -2.85 -5.87
N ALA A 71 -12.77 -3.63 -4.77
CA ALA A 71 -13.06 -5.05 -4.79
C ALA A 71 -14.58 -5.32 -4.96
N ASP A 72 -14.92 -6.35 -5.70
CA ASP A 72 -16.31 -6.81 -5.85
C ASP A 72 -16.80 -7.51 -4.59
N HIS A 73 -15.89 -8.21 -3.89
CA HIS A 73 -16.18 -9.00 -2.70
C HIS A 73 -15.02 -8.88 -1.71
N ILE A 74 -15.33 -8.74 -0.43
CA ILE A 74 -14.37 -8.65 0.67
C ILE A 74 -14.62 -9.78 1.64
N VAL A 75 -13.55 -10.43 2.07
CA VAL A 75 -13.54 -11.39 3.18
C VAL A 75 -12.64 -10.82 4.26
N ASP A 76 -13.18 -10.56 5.45
CA ASP A 76 -12.44 -10.02 6.60
C ASP A 76 -12.21 -11.10 7.64
N LEU A 77 -10.96 -11.31 8.01
CA LEU A 77 -10.53 -12.34 8.97
C LEU A 77 -10.18 -11.69 10.31
N GLY A 78 -10.59 -12.34 11.38
CA GLY A 78 -10.32 -11.86 12.73
C GLY A 78 -10.81 -12.82 13.83
N PRO A 79 -11.19 -12.25 15.02
CA PRO A 79 -11.16 -10.83 15.41
C PRO A 79 -9.74 -10.29 15.70
N GLU A 80 -8.80 -11.15 16.09
CA GLU A 80 -7.42 -10.82 16.43
C GLU A 80 -6.43 -11.67 15.62
N ALA A 81 -5.14 -11.59 15.95
CA ALA A 81 -4.10 -12.40 15.33
C ALA A 81 -3.84 -13.71 16.11
N GLY A 82 -3.12 -14.65 15.48
CA GLY A 82 -2.72 -15.91 16.08
C GLY A 82 -3.89 -16.80 16.45
N HIS A 83 -3.84 -17.41 17.62
CA HIS A 83 -4.86 -18.37 18.11
C HIS A 83 -6.25 -17.76 18.35
N LYS A 84 -6.35 -16.45 18.45
CA LYS A 84 -7.64 -15.74 18.57
C LYS A 84 -8.19 -15.24 17.25
N GLY A 85 -7.45 -15.42 16.17
CA GLY A 85 -7.84 -15.08 14.81
C GLY A 85 -8.38 -16.27 14.04
N GLY A 86 -8.36 -16.19 12.71
CA GLY A 86 -8.65 -17.28 11.81
C GLY A 86 -10.14 -17.52 11.55
N ASN A 87 -11.02 -16.65 12.05
CA ASN A 87 -12.46 -16.70 11.74
C ASN A 87 -12.80 -15.68 10.65
N VAL A 88 -13.78 -16.02 9.81
CA VAL A 88 -14.40 -15.05 8.91
C VAL A 88 -15.35 -14.20 9.74
N ILE A 89 -15.01 -12.92 9.92
CA ILE A 89 -15.82 -11.95 10.68
C ILE A 89 -16.85 -11.27 9.78
N PHE A 90 -16.48 -11.10 8.50
CA PHE A 90 -17.36 -10.52 7.53
C PHE A 90 -17.04 -11.07 6.14
N GLU A 91 -18.08 -11.25 5.33
CA GLU A 91 -17.97 -11.44 3.88
C GLU A 91 -19.05 -10.64 3.15
N GLY A 92 -18.70 -10.03 2.02
CA GLY A 92 -19.66 -9.26 1.21
C GLY A 92 -19.03 -8.07 0.48
N SER A 93 -19.89 -7.14 0.06
CA SER A 93 -19.44 -5.95 -0.67
C SER A 93 -18.83 -4.89 0.26
N TYR A 94 -18.00 -3.99 -0.32
CA TYR A 94 -17.43 -2.84 0.39
C TYR A 94 -18.49 -2.01 1.14
N LYS A 95 -19.65 -1.73 0.52
CA LYS A 95 -20.73 -0.98 1.18
C LYS A 95 -21.25 -1.65 2.45
N LYS A 96 -21.30 -2.97 2.48
CA LYS A 96 -21.80 -3.73 3.64
C LYS A 96 -20.79 -3.76 4.79
N ILE A 97 -19.49 -3.84 4.51
CA ILE A 97 -18.48 -3.85 5.58
C ILE A 97 -18.47 -2.53 6.36
N LEU A 98 -18.76 -1.38 5.73
CA LEU A 98 -18.81 -0.07 6.37
C LEU A 98 -19.88 0.00 7.48
N THR A 99 -20.88 -0.85 7.42
CA THR A 99 -21.99 -0.90 8.40
C THR A 99 -21.87 -2.09 9.37
N ASN A 100 -20.85 -2.93 9.21
CA ASN A 100 -20.64 -4.07 10.09
C ASN A 100 -19.95 -3.63 11.39
N ASP A 101 -20.57 -3.93 12.52
CA ASP A 101 -20.05 -3.53 13.83
C ASP A 101 -19.06 -4.54 14.44
N GLU A 102 -18.94 -5.74 13.89
CA GLU A 102 -17.98 -6.74 14.34
C GLU A 102 -16.61 -6.57 13.66
N SER A 103 -16.60 -6.13 12.40
CA SER A 103 -15.38 -5.90 11.63
C SER A 103 -14.59 -4.68 12.14
N ILE A 104 -13.37 -4.90 12.61
CA ILE A 104 -12.43 -3.83 12.94
C ILE A 104 -12.04 -3.07 11.67
N THR A 105 -11.80 -3.78 10.58
CA THR A 105 -11.55 -3.22 9.25
C THR A 105 -12.69 -2.29 8.84
N GLY A 106 -13.94 -2.72 8.96
CA GLY A 106 -15.12 -1.91 8.67
C GLY A 106 -15.23 -0.65 9.53
N LYS A 107 -14.85 -0.72 10.80
CA LYS A 107 -14.82 0.46 11.70
C LYS A 107 -13.79 1.50 11.26
N TYR A 108 -12.62 1.09 10.77
CA TYR A 108 -11.62 2.01 10.22
C TYR A 108 -12.06 2.58 8.86
N LEU A 109 -12.54 1.73 7.94
CA LEU A 109 -13.03 2.16 6.63
C LEU A 109 -14.19 3.16 6.73
N SER A 110 -15.08 2.99 7.71
CA SER A 110 -16.21 3.89 7.96
C SER A 110 -15.85 5.14 8.79
N ASN A 111 -14.58 5.31 9.17
CA ASN A 111 -14.10 6.36 10.07
C ASN A 111 -14.74 6.34 11.48
N LYS A 112 -15.41 5.25 11.88
CA LYS A 112 -15.81 5.06 13.30
C LYS A 112 -14.58 4.97 14.20
N PHE A 113 -13.52 4.32 13.72
CA PHE A 113 -12.19 4.31 14.31
C PHE A 113 -11.24 5.09 13.42
N TYR A 114 -10.35 5.86 14.02
CA TYR A 114 -9.33 6.62 13.29
C TYR A 114 -8.12 6.91 14.19
N ILE A 115 -6.97 7.08 13.58
CA ILE A 115 -5.75 7.52 14.26
C ILE A 115 -5.76 9.05 14.28
N PRO A 116 -5.83 9.70 15.47
CA PRO A 116 -5.95 11.15 15.52
C PRO A 116 -4.70 11.84 15.03
N ILE A 117 -4.88 12.85 14.16
CA ILE A 117 -3.80 13.70 13.70
C ILE A 117 -3.47 14.70 14.82
N PRO A 118 -2.20 14.79 15.29
CA PRO A 118 -1.83 15.70 16.36
C PRO A 118 -2.03 17.16 15.93
N LYS A 119 -2.70 17.94 16.77
CA LYS A 119 -2.96 19.39 16.53
C LYS A 119 -1.67 20.21 16.47
N LYS A 120 -0.64 19.80 17.23
CA LYS A 120 0.68 20.46 17.25
C LYS A 120 1.75 19.47 16.79
N ARG A 121 2.57 19.86 15.85
CA ARG A 121 3.74 19.08 15.42
C ARG A 121 4.93 19.38 16.31
N ARG A 122 5.79 18.38 16.53
CA ARG A 122 7.05 18.56 17.25
C ARG A 122 8.02 19.39 16.41
N LEU A 123 8.72 20.28 17.08
CA LEU A 123 9.83 21.05 16.49
C LEU A 123 11.16 20.31 16.71
N ALA A 124 12.18 20.74 16.00
CA ALA A 124 13.54 20.25 16.18
C ALA A 124 13.98 20.40 17.65
N LYS A 125 14.45 19.31 18.26
CA LYS A 125 14.96 19.35 19.64
C LYS A 125 16.16 20.27 19.73
N ASN A 126 16.06 21.34 20.54
CA ASN A 126 17.11 22.36 20.73
C ASN A 126 17.56 23.03 19.41
N GLY A 127 16.67 23.12 18.40
CA GLY A 127 17.00 23.71 17.11
C GLY A 127 18.05 22.94 16.29
N ARG A 128 18.30 21.66 16.61
CA ARG A 128 19.33 20.84 15.93
C ARG A 128 18.75 20.05 14.78
N PHE A 129 19.56 19.90 13.74
CA PHE A 129 19.22 19.18 12.52
C PHE A 129 20.37 18.25 12.11
N LEU A 130 20.02 17.13 11.49
CA LEU A 130 20.90 16.38 10.60
C LEU A 130 20.84 17.06 9.24
N GLU A 131 22.00 17.40 8.67
CA GLU A 131 22.07 18.05 7.37
C GLU A 131 22.79 17.15 6.37
N ILE A 132 22.18 16.97 5.21
CA ILE A 132 22.80 16.39 4.03
C ILE A 132 22.98 17.52 3.04
N LEU A 133 24.21 17.72 2.54
CA LEU A 133 24.53 18.80 1.63
C LEU A 133 25.06 18.23 0.31
N GLY A 134 24.56 18.75 -0.80
CA GLY A 134 25.08 18.46 -2.13
C GLY A 134 24.91 17.01 -2.60
N ALA A 135 23.91 16.29 -2.12
CA ALA A 135 23.69 14.89 -2.52
C ALA A 135 23.45 14.75 -4.02
N SER A 136 24.33 14.01 -4.73
CA SER A 136 24.31 13.88 -6.19
C SER A 136 24.38 12.43 -6.68
N GLY A 137 24.15 11.45 -5.77
CA GLY A 137 24.14 10.02 -6.13
C GLY A 137 22.97 9.66 -7.04
N ASN A 138 23.19 8.77 -7.99
CA ASN A 138 22.17 8.30 -8.94
C ASN A 138 21.41 9.45 -9.64
N ASN A 139 20.10 9.58 -9.37
CA ASN A 139 19.26 10.63 -9.97
C ASN A 139 19.15 11.90 -9.12
N LEU A 140 19.85 12.00 -8.01
CA LEU A 140 19.87 13.20 -7.17
C LEU A 140 20.62 14.36 -7.85
N LYS A 141 20.05 15.56 -7.75
CA LYS A 141 20.55 16.76 -8.44
C LYS A 141 21.01 17.80 -7.42
N ASN A 142 22.15 17.52 -6.75
CA ASN A 142 22.74 18.42 -5.76
C ASN A 142 21.73 18.82 -4.65
N VAL A 143 21.08 17.80 -4.06
CA VAL A 143 19.99 17.98 -3.10
C VAL A 143 20.54 18.29 -1.72
N ASN A 144 19.97 19.31 -1.07
CA ASN A 144 20.20 19.60 0.34
C ASN A 144 18.97 19.18 1.15
N LEU A 145 19.17 18.53 2.29
CA LEU A 145 18.11 18.09 3.19
C LEU A 145 18.46 18.43 4.63
N LYS A 146 17.49 18.94 5.40
CA LYS A 146 17.58 19.12 6.85
C LYS A 146 16.54 18.26 7.54
N VAL A 147 16.98 17.35 8.40
CA VAL A 147 16.11 16.48 9.20
C VAL A 147 16.13 16.94 10.64
N PRO A 148 14.99 17.40 11.21
CA PRO A 148 14.94 17.88 12.58
C PRO A 148 15.19 16.77 13.60
N PHE A 149 16.08 16.97 14.57
CA PHE A 149 16.27 16.01 15.65
C PHE A 149 15.05 15.93 16.58
N GLY A 150 14.74 14.71 17.04
CA GLY A 150 13.64 14.45 17.97
C GLY A 150 12.25 14.49 17.32
N THR A 151 12.19 14.42 15.99
CA THR A 151 10.95 14.37 15.23
C THR A 151 10.82 13.04 14.47
N PHE A 152 9.61 12.65 14.18
CA PHE A 152 9.32 11.61 13.19
C PHE A 152 9.23 12.30 11.82
N THR A 153 10.21 12.02 10.96
CA THR A 153 10.29 12.61 9.61
C THR A 153 9.98 11.55 8.57
N CYS A 154 9.05 11.83 7.68
CA CYS A 154 8.68 10.96 6.58
C CYS A 154 9.31 11.48 5.28
N VAL A 155 10.02 10.61 4.54
CA VAL A 155 10.52 10.88 3.19
C VAL A 155 9.62 10.16 2.19
N THR A 156 8.94 10.91 1.33
CA THR A 156 7.94 10.40 0.39
C THR A 156 8.23 10.83 -1.04
N GLY A 157 7.56 10.20 -1.99
CA GLY A 157 7.69 10.47 -3.42
C GLY A 157 7.46 9.21 -4.25
N VAL A 158 7.27 9.36 -5.56
CA VAL A 158 7.02 8.25 -6.50
C VAL A 158 8.15 7.21 -6.49
N SER A 159 7.88 6.00 -6.96
CA SER A 159 8.92 4.97 -7.13
C SER A 159 10.03 5.49 -8.04
N GLY A 160 11.29 5.20 -7.70
CA GLY A 160 12.46 5.69 -8.46
C GLY A 160 12.80 7.18 -8.26
N SER A 161 12.13 7.93 -7.36
CA SER A 161 12.41 9.36 -7.14
C SER A 161 13.72 9.65 -6.41
N GLY A 162 14.48 8.64 -5.98
CA GLY A 162 15.77 8.81 -5.31
C GLY A 162 15.70 8.80 -3.77
N LYS A 163 14.54 8.43 -3.17
CA LYS A 163 14.37 8.41 -1.70
C LYS A 163 15.46 7.59 -0.99
N SER A 164 15.64 6.34 -1.41
CA SER A 164 16.64 5.43 -0.83
C SER A 164 18.10 5.79 -1.17
N THR A 165 18.32 6.66 -2.16
CA THR A 165 19.64 7.21 -2.46
C THR A 165 19.96 8.38 -1.56
N LEU A 166 18.94 9.13 -1.11
CA LEU A 166 19.09 10.31 -0.27
C LEU A 166 19.29 9.94 1.21
N ILE A 167 18.68 8.85 1.67
CA ILE A 167 18.70 8.35 3.06
C ILE A 167 19.62 7.13 3.19
#